data_f285033f8e0f51b8c763d173c84cabaf
#
_entry.id   f285033f8e0f51b8c763d173c84cabaf
#
_cell.length_a   1.000
_cell.length_b   1.000
_cell.length_c   1.000
_cell.angle_alpha   90.00
_cell.angle_beta   90.00
_cell.angle_gamma   90.00
#
_symmetry.space_group_name_H-M   'P 1'
#
loop_
_entity.id
_entity.type
_entity.pdbx_description
1 polymer ?
#
loop_
_entity_poly.entity_id
_entity_poly.type
_entity_poly.pdbx_seq_one_letter_code
_entity_poly.pdbx_strand_id
1 'polypeptide(L)'
;MSAGQRAVRVANCSGFFGDRLDAAREMVEGGPIDVLTGDWLAELTMLILARQRMKHGAGSGFARTFLTQMEQVLGTCLERGIKVVSNAGGLDPAGCAAALRAVAAERALDLTIAYVEGDDLLPRIAELTDAGESFTNLDTGETFASFGMPALTANAYLGGRGITAALAAGADVVITGRVTDAALVVGPAAWWHGWDYDDAESLDKLAGAVVAGHVIECGAQATGGNYAFFQEVPGLEHVGFPWAEVGADGSSTIGKHDGTGGLVSVGTVTAQLLYEIAGPSYANPDVTARFDTIALEQVAPDRVRISGVKGYAAPRTAKVAVNTLGGFRNTASLVLTGLDIEPKADLALRTVAGIPLAQALSSTPQENAVASRFDVRELDVQLLRRDREDPRTTSDAQAELRLTVKASDPKKVGKAFTAPIVETALAGYPGMFPTAPPAEGTPYGVYWPTTVPAWLVTQTVHLDDGSGTIAVLDPVPSGRSAQVDRFDDGAAPGSSAWRDDATVRCPLGTFVGARSGDKGGNANVGFWVRRTDDPTLDEDRWAWLCDLLQRDRLVSLLPESAGLDVRAHALSNLLAVNVVVHGLLGRGVADSTSLDPQAKGLGEHLRARYVDVPVSLLGVDGAHVVDGGA
;
A
#
# COMPACT_ATOMS: atom_id res chain seq x y z
N MET A 1 12.91 24.79 24.16
CA MET A 1 13.80 25.72 23.42
C MET A 1 12.92 26.55 22.49
N SER A 2 13.08 27.87 22.49
CA SER A 2 12.17 28.83 21.86
C SER A 2 12.40 29.01 20.36
N ALA A 3 11.47 29.68 19.70
CA ALA A 3 11.37 30.04 18.28
C ALA A 3 12.72 30.20 17.55
N GLY A 4 12.93 29.45 16.51
CA GLY A 4 14.16 29.36 15.72
C GLY A 4 14.70 27.93 15.65
N GLN A 5 13.93 26.95 16.08
CA GLN A 5 14.31 25.55 16.08
C GLN A 5 14.53 25.07 14.64
N ARG A 6 15.68 24.44 14.39
CA ARG A 6 15.98 23.82 13.09
C ARG A 6 14.92 22.77 12.72
N ALA A 7 14.83 22.42 11.46
CA ALA A 7 14.00 21.30 11.00
C ALA A 7 14.35 20.01 11.76
N VAL A 8 13.35 19.18 12.04
CA VAL A 8 13.53 17.84 12.59
C VAL A 8 13.78 16.84 11.47
N ARG A 9 14.81 16.00 11.59
CA ARG A 9 15.09 14.94 10.64
C ARG A 9 14.55 13.61 11.16
N VAL A 10 13.48 13.13 10.53
CA VAL A 10 12.86 11.84 10.81
C VAL A 10 13.30 10.84 9.73
N ALA A 11 13.98 9.79 10.15
CA ALA A 11 14.52 8.76 9.25
C ALA A 11 13.71 7.47 9.36
N ASN A 12 13.39 6.85 8.22
CA ASN A 12 12.68 5.58 8.17
C ASN A 12 13.67 4.41 8.11
N CYS A 13 13.38 3.30 8.79
CA CYS A 13 14.18 2.07 8.76
C CYS A 13 13.37 0.81 8.44
N SER A 14 12.10 0.94 8.15
CA SER A 14 11.22 -0.16 7.73
C SER A 14 9.99 0.38 7.03
N GLY A 15 9.62 -0.20 5.90
CA GLY A 15 8.37 0.11 5.18
C GLY A 15 7.37 -1.06 5.20
N PHE A 16 7.73 -2.21 5.80
CA PHE A 16 6.83 -3.34 5.96
C PHE A 16 7.40 -4.39 6.94
N PHE A 17 6.57 -5.33 7.36
CA PHE A 17 6.87 -6.38 8.36
C PHE A 17 8.15 -7.19 8.11
N GLY A 18 8.53 -7.40 6.84
CA GLY A 18 9.65 -8.25 6.44
C GLY A 18 10.86 -7.48 5.86
N ASP A 19 10.98 -6.20 6.19
CA ASP A 19 12.02 -5.34 5.63
C ASP A 19 13.43 -5.67 6.16
N ARG A 20 14.43 -5.05 5.56
CA ARG A 20 15.86 -5.30 5.78
C ARG A 20 16.28 -5.00 7.22
N LEU A 21 16.87 -6.00 7.90
CA LEU A 21 17.18 -5.90 9.34
C LEU A 21 18.33 -4.95 9.67
N ASP A 22 19.20 -4.62 8.73
CA ASP A 22 20.32 -3.69 8.92
C ASP A 22 19.95 -2.24 8.62
N ALA A 23 18.74 -1.97 8.14
CA ALA A 23 18.31 -0.63 7.78
C ALA A 23 18.33 0.35 8.96
N ALA A 24 17.96 -0.08 10.17
CA ALA A 24 18.05 0.78 11.37
C ALA A 24 19.49 1.22 11.65
N ARG A 25 20.45 0.30 11.53
CA ARG A 25 21.87 0.62 11.72
C ARG A 25 22.37 1.57 10.64
N GLU A 26 22.00 1.32 9.37
CA GLU A 26 22.33 2.20 8.26
C GLU A 26 21.86 3.64 8.53
N MET A 27 20.62 3.80 8.99
CA MET A 27 20.06 5.11 9.26
C MET A 27 20.65 5.79 10.49
N VAL A 28 20.92 5.06 11.55
CA VAL A 28 21.51 5.62 12.78
C VAL A 28 22.98 5.98 12.58
N GLU A 29 23.75 5.16 11.87
CA GLU A 29 25.20 5.35 11.69
C GLU A 29 25.56 6.20 10.46
N GLY A 30 24.72 6.18 9.41
CA GLY A 30 25.01 6.79 8.12
C GLY A 30 24.98 8.33 8.08
N GLY A 31 24.38 8.97 9.08
CA GLY A 31 24.31 10.42 9.14
C GLY A 31 23.50 10.95 10.34
N PRO A 32 23.41 12.26 10.50
CA PRO A 32 22.64 12.86 11.59
C PRO A 32 21.14 12.67 11.36
N ILE A 33 20.45 12.15 12.38
CA ILE A 33 19.00 12.06 12.47
C ILE A 33 18.53 12.43 13.88
N ASP A 34 17.30 12.88 14.03
CA ASP A 34 16.72 13.23 15.33
C ASP A 34 15.75 12.15 15.81
N VAL A 35 15.05 11.53 14.85
CA VAL A 35 14.06 10.48 15.11
C VAL A 35 14.28 9.34 14.13
N LEU A 36 14.34 8.13 14.65
CA LEU A 36 14.28 6.89 13.87
C LEU A 36 12.84 6.38 13.90
N THR A 37 12.24 6.21 12.73
CA THR A 37 10.90 5.61 12.61
C THR A 37 10.93 4.38 11.72
N GLY A 38 9.89 3.57 11.81
CA GLY A 38 9.66 2.46 10.91
C GLY A 38 8.21 2.01 10.96
N ASP A 39 7.71 1.66 9.78
CA ASP A 39 6.37 1.12 9.59
C ASP A 39 6.44 -0.39 9.38
N TRP A 40 5.79 -1.14 10.25
CA TRP A 40 5.67 -2.61 10.19
C TRP A 40 4.27 -3.08 9.83
N LEU A 41 3.28 -2.17 9.78
CA LEU A 41 1.89 -2.58 9.74
C LEU A 41 1.22 -2.25 8.41
N ALA A 42 0.59 -3.28 7.85
CA ALA A 42 -0.40 -3.19 6.79
C ALA A 42 -1.62 -4.02 7.18
N GLU A 43 -2.70 -3.94 6.41
CA GLU A 43 -3.90 -4.76 6.65
C GLU A 43 -3.58 -6.26 6.75
N LEU A 44 -2.71 -6.74 5.86
CA LEU A 44 -2.26 -8.14 5.87
C LEU A 44 -1.41 -8.47 7.10
N THR A 45 -0.58 -7.54 7.57
CA THR A 45 0.27 -7.74 8.74
C THR A 45 -0.56 -7.95 9.99
N MET A 46 -1.65 -7.18 10.18
CA MET A 46 -2.55 -7.37 11.32
C MET A 46 -3.15 -8.78 11.36
N LEU A 47 -3.49 -9.35 10.19
CA LEU A 47 -3.94 -10.75 10.11
C LEU A 47 -2.82 -11.74 10.43
N ILE A 48 -1.58 -11.48 10.01
CA ILE A 48 -0.40 -12.31 10.36
C ILE A 48 -0.18 -12.30 11.87
N LEU A 49 -0.22 -11.13 12.50
CA LEU A 49 -0.06 -10.97 13.95
C LEU A 49 -1.19 -11.66 14.73
N ALA A 50 -2.44 -11.60 14.24
CA ALA A 50 -3.56 -12.34 14.81
C ALA A 50 -3.31 -13.86 14.80
N ARG A 51 -2.81 -14.40 13.68
CA ARG A 51 -2.45 -15.82 13.58
C ARG A 51 -1.30 -16.20 14.51
N GLN A 52 -0.29 -15.33 14.66
CA GLN A 52 0.80 -15.54 15.61
C GLN A 52 0.28 -15.57 17.06
N ARG A 53 -0.60 -14.62 17.43
CA ARG A 53 -1.24 -14.56 18.74
C ARG A 53 -2.09 -15.79 19.03
N MET A 54 -2.84 -16.29 18.05
CA MET A 54 -3.60 -17.54 18.19
C MET A 54 -2.70 -18.76 18.39
N LYS A 55 -1.52 -18.81 17.77
CA LYS A 55 -0.60 -19.94 17.82
C LYS A 55 0.30 -19.91 19.05
N HIS A 56 0.75 -18.74 19.48
CA HIS A 56 1.79 -18.59 20.52
C HIS A 56 1.29 -17.91 21.80
N GLY A 57 0.01 -17.49 21.86
CA GLY A 57 -0.61 -16.86 23.01
C GLY A 57 -0.38 -15.35 23.12
N ALA A 58 -0.86 -14.75 24.21
CA ALA A 58 -0.64 -13.35 24.53
C ALA A 58 0.87 -13.04 24.61
N GLY A 59 1.27 -11.81 24.23
CA GLY A 59 2.68 -11.42 24.17
C GLY A 59 3.38 -11.78 22.85
N SER A 60 2.64 -12.16 21.80
CA SER A 60 3.20 -12.47 20.49
C SER A 60 2.55 -11.71 19.34
N GLY A 61 1.68 -10.74 19.63
CA GLY A 61 0.93 -9.94 18.66
C GLY A 61 1.68 -8.72 18.10
N PHE A 62 3.01 -8.70 18.11
CA PHE A 62 3.82 -7.57 17.65
C PHE A 62 4.94 -8.01 16.69
N ALA A 63 5.56 -7.04 15.99
CA ALA A 63 6.62 -7.30 15.01
C ALA A 63 7.96 -7.58 15.69
N ARG A 64 8.40 -8.83 15.74
CA ARG A 64 9.68 -9.22 16.37
C ARG A 64 10.91 -8.69 15.64
N THR A 65 10.81 -8.44 14.32
CA THR A 65 11.89 -7.84 13.54
C THR A 65 12.30 -6.46 14.05
N PHE A 66 11.37 -5.70 14.64
CA PHE A 66 11.66 -4.46 15.35
C PHE A 66 12.66 -4.67 16.50
N LEU A 67 12.47 -5.68 17.35
CA LEU A 67 13.41 -5.97 18.43
C LEU A 67 14.80 -6.28 17.90
N THR A 68 14.90 -7.07 16.82
CA THR A 68 16.17 -7.40 16.18
C THR A 68 16.89 -6.16 15.64
N GLN A 69 16.15 -5.19 15.10
CA GLN A 69 16.72 -3.90 14.69
C GLN A 69 17.15 -3.08 15.90
N MET A 70 16.33 -2.98 16.94
CA MET A 70 16.64 -2.22 18.15
C MET A 70 17.85 -2.79 18.91
N GLU A 71 18.02 -4.09 18.90
CA GLU A 71 19.23 -4.74 19.44
C GLU A 71 20.53 -4.18 18.83
N GLN A 72 20.51 -3.72 17.60
CA GLN A 72 21.68 -3.18 16.90
C GLN A 72 21.95 -1.71 17.23
N VAL A 73 20.90 -0.92 17.51
CA VAL A 73 21.02 0.56 17.48
C VAL A 73 20.60 1.28 18.75
N LEU A 74 19.89 0.62 19.66
CA LEU A 74 19.26 1.29 20.81
C LEU A 74 20.27 2.06 21.68
N GLY A 75 21.46 1.50 21.92
CA GLY A 75 22.54 2.19 22.65
C GLY A 75 23.01 3.46 21.94
N THR A 76 23.23 3.37 20.63
CA THR A 76 23.63 4.52 19.82
C THR A 76 22.54 5.58 19.75
N CYS A 77 21.27 5.18 19.66
CA CYS A 77 20.15 6.11 19.72
C CYS A 77 20.15 6.89 21.05
N LEU A 78 20.30 6.20 22.16
CA LEU A 78 20.35 6.83 23.48
C LEU A 78 21.54 7.79 23.61
N GLU A 79 22.75 7.36 23.24
CA GLU A 79 23.96 8.17 23.28
C GLU A 79 23.86 9.46 22.45
N ARG A 80 23.18 9.40 21.29
CA ARG A 80 23.02 10.53 20.37
C ARG A 80 21.75 11.33 20.60
N GLY A 81 20.88 10.91 21.53
CA GLY A 81 19.58 11.53 21.79
C GLY A 81 18.57 11.35 20.67
N ILE A 82 18.73 10.31 19.86
CA ILE A 82 17.79 9.94 18.78
C ILE A 82 16.57 9.28 19.41
N LYS A 83 15.38 9.84 19.15
CA LYS A 83 14.12 9.22 19.57
C LYS A 83 13.73 8.11 18.61
N VAL A 84 13.06 7.06 19.12
CA VAL A 84 12.56 5.94 18.31
C VAL A 84 11.03 5.95 18.36
N VAL A 85 10.37 5.91 17.19
CA VAL A 85 8.91 5.90 17.08
C VAL A 85 8.49 4.82 16.09
N SER A 86 7.63 3.88 16.53
CA SER A 86 7.29 2.71 15.70
C SER A 86 5.89 2.19 15.99
N ASN A 87 5.21 1.70 14.95
CA ASN A 87 3.96 0.97 15.05
C ASN A 87 4.14 -0.56 15.21
N ALA A 88 5.37 -1.01 15.46
CA ALA A 88 5.71 -2.43 15.62
C ALA A 88 4.92 -3.17 16.74
N GLY A 89 4.27 -2.42 17.63
CA GLY A 89 3.40 -2.96 18.68
C GLY A 89 2.21 -3.77 18.14
N GLY A 90 1.71 -3.42 16.97
CA GLY A 90 0.67 -4.19 16.29
C GLY A 90 -0.57 -4.45 17.16
N LEU A 91 -0.83 -5.71 17.48
CA LEU A 91 -1.94 -6.14 18.36
C LEU A 91 -1.57 -6.19 19.85
N ASP A 92 -0.33 -5.89 20.22
CA ASP A 92 0.19 -6.00 21.58
C ASP A 92 1.31 -4.98 21.85
N PRO A 93 1.00 -3.66 21.86
CA PRO A 93 1.98 -2.62 22.14
C PRO A 93 2.63 -2.78 23.52
N ALA A 94 1.86 -3.16 24.52
CA ALA A 94 2.36 -3.42 25.88
C ALA A 94 3.37 -4.56 25.91
N GLY A 95 3.07 -5.68 25.23
CA GLY A 95 3.99 -6.83 25.12
C GLY A 95 5.26 -6.48 24.35
N CYS A 96 5.17 -5.67 23.29
CA CYS A 96 6.32 -5.17 22.56
C CYS A 96 7.21 -4.28 23.44
N ALA A 97 6.62 -3.35 24.20
CA ALA A 97 7.34 -2.50 25.15
C ALA A 97 8.03 -3.31 26.24
N ALA A 98 7.36 -4.33 26.79
CA ALA A 98 7.95 -5.23 27.78
C ALA A 98 9.15 -6.02 27.21
N ALA A 99 9.03 -6.51 25.97
CA ALA A 99 10.12 -7.21 25.29
C ALA A 99 11.32 -6.26 25.01
N LEU A 100 11.06 -5.02 24.60
CA LEU A 100 12.12 -4.03 24.39
C LEU A 100 12.82 -3.64 25.70
N ARG A 101 12.08 -3.55 26.81
CA ARG A 101 12.68 -3.34 28.15
C ARG A 101 13.64 -4.45 28.51
N ALA A 102 13.30 -5.71 28.21
CA ALA A 102 14.22 -6.82 28.45
C ALA A 102 15.52 -6.66 27.64
N VAL A 103 15.41 -6.27 26.37
CA VAL A 103 16.58 -5.95 25.51
C VAL A 103 17.42 -4.81 26.10
N ALA A 104 16.79 -3.74 26.58
CA ALA A 104 17.48 -2.61 27.20
C ALA A 104 18.21 -3.02 28.50
N ALA A 105 17.53 -3.81 29.36
CA ALA A 105 18.09 -4.29 30.61
C ALA A 105 19.32 -5.21 30.40
N GLU A 106 19.28 -6.10 29.41
CA GLU A 106 20.42 -6.97 29.04
C GLU A 106 21.66 -6.14 28.62
N ARG A 107 21.44 -4.92 28.13
CA ARG A 107 22.48 -4.00 27.69
C ARG A 107 22.81 -2.90 28.69
N ALA A 108 22.18 -2.93 29.88
CA ALA A 108 22.29 -1.92 30.93
C ALA A 108 21.99 -0.48 30.40
N LEU A 109 21.02 -0.34 29.52
CA LEU A 109 20.56 0.94 29.01
C LEU A 109 19.41 1.47 29.87
N ASP A 110 19.53 2.71 30.31
CA ASP A 110 18.50 3.43 31.08
C ASP A 110 17.75 4.38 30.13
N LEU A 111 16.54 3.99 29.75
CA LEU A 111 15.70 4.73 28.80
C LEU A 111 14.22 4.60 29.16
N THR A 112 13.45 5.62 28.81
CA THR A 112 12.01 5.66 29.01
C THR A 112 11.28 5.12 27.78
N ILE A 113 10.54 4.02 27.95
CA ILE A 113 9.71 3.43 26.90
C ILE A 113 8.25 3.78 27.17
N ALA A 114 7.61 4.42 26.19
CA ALA A 114 6.17 4.62 26.19
C ALA A 114 5.49 3.72 25.15
N TYR A 115 4.25 3.33 25.42
CA TYR A 115 3.42 2.71 24.40
C TYR A 115 2.03 3.38 24.34
N VAL A 116 1.43 3.34 23.15
CA VAL A 116 0.12 3.95 22.87
C VAL A 116 -0.88 2.86 22.53
N GLU A 117 -2.00 2.85 23.25
CA GLU A 117 -3.15 1.97 23.04
C GLU A 117 -4.39 2.80 22.66
N GLY A 118 -5.46 2.09 22.25
CA GLY A 118 -6.76 2.68 21.93
C GLY A 118 -7.25 2.35 20.52
N ASP A 119 -6.40 1.75 19.70
CA ASP A 119 -6.73 1.26 18.37
C ASP A 119 -7.57 -0.04 18.37
N ASP A 120 -7.38 -0.93 19.39
CA ASP A 120 -8.09 -2.21 19.45
C ASP A 120 -9.55 -2.05 19.88
N LEU A 121 -10.45 -2.10 18.89
CA LEU A 121 -11.90 -2.08 19.10
C LEU A 121 -12.52 -3.49 19.16
N LEU A 122 -11.75 -4.56 18.98
CA LEU A 122 -12.27 -5.93 19.00
C LEU A 122 -13.07 -6.26 20.27
N PRO A 123 -12.61 -5.92 21.49
CA PRO A 123 -13.37 -6.15 22.70
C PRO A 123 -14.67 -5.36 22.80
N ARG A 124 -14.78 -4.26 22.03
CA ARG A 124 -15.90 -3.31 22.07
C ARG A 124 -16.89 -3.46 20.93
N ILE A 125 -16.64 -4.36 19.93
CA ILE A 125 -17.53 -4.52 18.77
C ILE A 125 -18.98 -4.76 19.19
N ALA A 126 -19.22 -5.64 20.16
CA ALA A 126 -20.57 -5.95 20.63
C ALA A 126 -21.24 -4.71 21.29
N GLU A 127 -20.55 -4.05 22.22
CA GLU A 127 -21.00 -2.81 22.86
C GLU A 127 -21.36 -1.72 21.84
N LEU A 128 -20.46 -1.48 20.87
CA LEU A 128 -20.65 -0.46 19.83
C LEU A 128 -21.79 -0.83 18.89
N THR A 129 -21.94 -2.11 18.55
CA THR A 129 -23.08 -2.58 17.75
C THR A 129 -24.41 -2.36 18.48
N ASP A 130 -24.48 -2.67 19.77
CA ASP A 130 -25.66 -2.45 20.59
C ASP A 130 -25.97 -0.94 20.75
N ALA A 131 -24.94 -0.09 20.68
CA ALA A 131 -25.07 1.37 20.68
C ALA A 131 -25.48 1.95 19.29
N GLY A 132 -25.59 1.10 18.25
CA GLY A 132 -26.09 1.47 16.93
C GLY A 132 -25.02 1.56 15.83
N GLU A 133 -23.76 1.21 16.10
CA GLU A 133 -22.71 1.18 15.08
C GLU A 133 -22.88 -0.06 14.20
N SER A 134 -23.08 0.15 12.91
CA SER A 134 -23.32 -0.92 11.93
C SER A 134 -22.04 -1.55 11.38
N PHE A 135 -20.89 -0.90 11.56
CA PHE A 135 -19.62 -1.29 10.94
C PHE A 135 -19.77 -1.58 9.45
N THR A 136 -20.44 -0.64 8.74
CA THR A 136 -20.75 -0.78 7.31
C THR A 136 -19.45 -0.81 6.51
N ASN A 137 -19.34 -1.78 5.61
CA ASN A 137 -18.19 -1.92 4.70
C ASN A 137 -18.13 -0.74 3.72
N LEU A 138 -16.99 -0.10 3.62
CA LEU A 138 -16.80 1.09 2.78
C LEU A 138 -16.84 0.79 1.26
N ASP A 139 -16.54 -0.45 0.87
CA ASP A 139 -16.50 -0.85 -0.54
C ASP A 139 -17.86 -1.41 -1.00
N THR A 140 -18.55 -2.19 -0.14
CA THR A 140 -19.77 -2.92 -0.53
C THR A 140 -21.07 -2.32 0.02
N GLY A 141 -20.99 -1.49 1.07
CA GLY A 141 -22.16 -0.95 1.77
C GLY A 141 -22.89 -1.96 2.67
N GLU A 142 -22.40 -3.19 2.80
CA GLU A 142 -22.97 -4.21 3.67
C GLU A 142 -22.65 -3.94 5.15
N THR A 143 -23.55 -4.32 6.06
CA THR A 143 -23.29 -4.25 7.50
C THR A 143 -22.45 -5.43 7.96
N PHE A 144 -21.59 -5.25 8.98
CA PHE A 144 -20.76 -6.34 9.49
C PHE A 144 -21.59 -7.50 10.04
N ALA A 145 -22.76 -7.22 10.62
CA ALA A 145 -23.70 -8.23 11.10
C ALA A 145 -24.23 -9.12 9.96
N SER A 146 -24.46 -8.57 8.76
CA SER A 146 -24.93 -9.36 7.60
C SER A 146 -23.85 -10.28 7.03
N PHE A 147 -22.58 -9.96 7.25
CA PHE A 147 -21.45 -10.80 6.82
C PHE A 147 -21.36 -12.09 7.65
N GLY A 148 -21.78 -12.07 8.92
CA GLY A 148 -21.97 -13.24 9.75
C GLY A 148 -20.69 -13.98 10.18
N MET A 149 -19.51 -13.41 9.98
CA MET A 149 -18.22 -13.98 10.39
C MET A 149 -17.67 -13.23 11.61
N PRO A 150 -17.08 -13.96 12.58
CA PRO A 150 -16.47 -13.31 13.74
C PRO A 150 -15.22 -12.52 13.34
N ALA A 151 -15.03 -11.36 13.95
CA ALA A 151 -13.81 -10.58 13.82
C ALA A 151 -12.64 -11.29 14.53
N LEU A 152 -11.48 -11.29 13.89
CA LEU A 152 -10.19 -11.70 14.48
C LEU A 152 -9.43 -10.50 15.03
N THR A 153 -9.54 -9.35 14.36
CA THR A 153 -9.01 -8.05 14.78
C THR A 153 -9.98 -6.96 14.35
N ALA A 154 -9.98 -5.85 15.08
CA ALA A 154 -10.69 -4.63 14.71
C ALA A 154 -9.88 -3.45 15.24
N ASN A 155 -9.10 -2.80 14.37
CA ASN A 155 -8.20 -1.75 14.79
C ASN A 155 -8.55 -0.42 14.10
N ALA A 156 -8.79 0.61 14.91
CA ALA A 156 -8.93 1.97 14.45
C ALA A 156 -7.54 2.52 14.05
N TYR A 157 -7.51 3.35 13.02
CA TYR A 157 -6.28 4.05 12.63
C TYR A 157 -6.16 5.30 13.50
N LEU A 158 -5.21 5.30 14.44
CA LEU A 158 -4.92 6.44 15.30
C LEU A 158 -4.07 7.48 14.56
N GLY A 159 -4.07 8.73 15.07
CA GLY A 159 -3.20 9.81 14.62
C GLY A 159 -1.91 9.94 15.44
N GLY A 160 -1.20 11.06 15.22
CA GLY A 160 0.09 11.36 15.87
C GLY A 160 0.00 11.90 17.29
N ARG A 161 -1.19 12.27 17.79
CA ARG A 161 -1.37 12.92 19.10
C ARG A 161 -0.79 12.12 20.26
N GLY A 162 -1.04 10.81 20.31
CA GLY A 162 -0.48 9.92 21.33
C GLY A 162 1.04 9.88 21.30
N ILE A 163 1.62 9.86 20.10
CA ILE A 163 3.08 9.91 19.91
C ILE A 163 3.64 11.25 20.42
N THR A 164 2.99 12.37 20.07
CA THR A 164 3.37 13.71 20.54
C THR A 164 3.34 13.78 22.08
N ALA A 165 2.27 13.27 22.70
CA ALA A 165 2.13 13.27 24.16
C ALA A 165 3.20 12.41 24.85
N ALA A 166 3.52 11.24 24.31
CA ALA A 166 4.57 10.37 24.82
C ALA A 166 5.96 11.03 24.76
N LEU A 167 6.31 11.64 23.62
CA LEU A 167 7.57 12.35 23.44
C LEU A 167 7.67 13.59 24.35
N ALA A 168 6.56 14.33 24.52
CA ALA A 168 6.48 15.47 25.44
C ALA A 168 6.65 15.05 26.91
N ALA A 169 6.23 13.86 27.26
CA ALA A 169 6.44 13.27 28.60
C ALA A 169 7.86 12.73 28.79
N GLY A 170 8.75 12.80 27.79
CA GLY A 170 10.16 12.45 27.90
C GLY A 170 10.53 11.06 27.36
N ALA A 171 9.61 10.33 26.73
CA ALA A 171 9.91 9.03 26.17
C ALA A 171 11.11 9.06 25.20
N ASP A 172 11.98 8.06 25.29
CA ASP A 172 13.07 7.82 24.33
C ASP A 172 12.58 6.92 23.20
N VAL A 173 11.67 5.98 23.53
CA VAL A 173 11.04 5.09 22.57
C VAL A 173 9.53 5.15 22.72
N VAL A 174 8.82 5.30 21.61
CA VAL A 174 7.35 5.27 21.55
C VAL A 174 6.91 4.12 20.64
N ILE A 175 6.17 3.18 21.20
CA ILE A 175 5.63 2.01 20.51
C ILE A 175 4.11 2.19 20.39
N THR A 176 3.56 2.02 19.18
CA THR A 176 2.11 2.11 18.99
C THR A 176 1.53 0.80 18.46
N GLY A 177 0.22 0.63 18.59
CA GLY A 177 -0.58 -0.26 17.78
C GLY A 177 -0.82 0.33 16.39
N ARG A 178 -2.03 0.16 15.84
CA ARG A 178 -2.38 0.70 14.51
C ARG A 178 -2.55 2.21 14.55
N VAL A 179 -1.64 2.91 13.97
CA VAL A 179 -1.73 4.33 13.63
C VAL A 179 -1.78 4.47 12.10
N THR A 180 -2.13 5.62 11.56
CA THR A 180 -1.84 5.91 10.14
C THR A 180 -0.34 5.98 9.96
N ASP A 181 0.14 5.49 8.84
CA ASP A 181 1.57 5.33 8.57
C ASP A 181 2.29 6.69 8.66
N ALA A 182 1.65 7.75 8.16
CA ALA A 182 2.13 9.12 8.26
C ALA A 182 2.20 9.66 9.71
N ALA A 183 1.42 9.10 10.66
CA ALA A 183 1.44 9.54 12.06
C ALA A 183 2.82 9.37 12.72
N LEU A 184 3.63 8.43 12.21
CA LEU A 184 5.00 8.19 12.64
C LEU A 184 5.95 9.37 12.35
N VAL A 185 5.56 10.30 11.47
CA VAL A 185 6.26 11.55 11.19
C VAL A 185 5.52 12.74 11.79
N VAL A 186 4.19 12.75 11.72
CA VAL A 186 3.35 13.84 12.27
C VAL A 186 3.59 14.00 13.78
N GLY A 187 3.58 12.91 14.53
CA GLY A 187 3.79 12.94 15.99
C GLY A 187 5.12 13.56 16.40
N PRO A 188 6.26 13.09 15.89
CA PRO A 188 7.56 13.69 16.12
C PRO A 188 7.67 15.16 15.69
N ALA A 189 7.14 15.51 14.51
CA ALA A 189 7.20 16.87 14.01
C ALA A 189 6.39 17.84 14.88
N ALA A 190 5.17 17.45 15.27
CA ALA A 190 4.33 18.24 16.14
C ALA A 190 4.97 18.44 17.53
N TRP A 191 5.55 17.38 18.11
CA TRP A 191 6.31 17.48 19.36
C TRP A 191 7.49 18.42 19.25
N TRP A 192 8.29 18.27 18.19
CA TRP A 192 9.54 19.05 18.01
C TRP A 192 9.27 20.54 17.85
N HIS A 193 8.24 20.88 17.07
CA HIS A 193 7.88 22.26 16.75
C HIS A 193 6.85 22.87 17.68
N GLY A 194 6.24 22.07 18.58
CA GLY A 194 5.20 22.52 19.49
C GLY A 194 3.90 22.90 18.78
N TRP A 195 3.54 22.17 17.71
CA TRP A 195 2.29 22.42 17.02
C TRP A 195 1.09 21.96 17.84
N ASP A 196 0.05 22.80 17.84
CA ASP A 196 -1.23 22.47 18.45
C ASP A 196 -2.17 21.87 17.39
N TYR A 197 -2.62 20.65 17.62
CA TYR A 197 -3.55 19.95 16.73
C TYR A 197 -4.95 20.59 16.67
N ASP A 198 -5.32 21.36 17.66
CA ASP A 198 -6.65 22.01 17.74
C ASP A 198 -6.62 23.44 17.18
N ASP A 199 -5.42 23.94 16.83
CA ASP A 199 -5.24 25.24 16.22
C ASP A 199 -5.36 25.17 14.69
N ALA A 200 -6.30 25.98 14.15
CA ALA A 200 -6.50 26.10 12.72
C ALA A 200 -5.23 26.58 11.95
N GLU A 201 -4.32 27.32 12.61
CA GLU A 201 -3.04 27.76 12.03
C GLU A 201 -2.04 26.62 11.88
N SER A 202 -2.24 25.51 12.59
CA SER A 202 -1.40 24.31 12.49
C SER A 202 -1.82 23.34 11.39
N LEU A 203 -3.00 23.50 10.79
CA LEU A 203 -3.51 22.56 9.78
C LEU A 203 -2.58 22.37 8.57
N ASP A 204 -2.07 23.47 8.00
CA ASP A 204 -1.14 23.39 6.87
C ASP A 204 0.19 22.73 7.28
N LYS A 205 0.66 22.94 8.51
CA LYS A 205 1.88 22.35 9.07
C LYS A 205 1.71 20.83 9.29
N LEU A 206 0.61 20.43 9.91
CA LEU A 206 0.27 19.02 10.12
C LEU A 206 0.08 18.30 8.78
N ALA A 207 -0.58 18.93 7.81
CA ALA A 207 -0.75 18.37 6.46
C ALA A 207 0.60 18.20 5.74
N GLY A 208 1.53 19.13 5.91
CA GLY A 208 2.90 18.99 5.39
C GLY A 208 3.63 17.80 6.01
N ALA A 209 3.50 17.59 7.31
CA ALA A 209 4.07 16.41 7.98
C ALA A 209 3.38 15.10 7.56
N VAL A 210 2.06 15.10 7.30
CA VAL A 210 1.35 13.95 6.72
C VAL A 210 1.94 13.59 5.36
N VAL A 211 2.17 14.59 4.49
CA VAL A 211 2.76 14.36 3.16
C VAL A 211 4.19 13.83 3.28
N ALA A 212 5.00 14.38 4.18
CA ALA A 212 6.36 13.89 4.43
C ALA A 212 6.34 12.42 4.92
N GLY A 213 5.44 12.10 5.83
CA GLY A 213 5.23 10.74 6.35
C GLY A 213 4.81 9.77 5.26
N HIS A 214 3.81 10.14 4.46
CA HIS A 214 3.36 9.34 3.31
C HIS A 214 4.48 9.04 2.30
N VAL A 215 5.41 9.97 2.08
CA VAL A 215 6.55 9.74 1.18
C VAL A 215 7.54 8.74 1.75
N ILE A 216 7.85 8.79 3.06
CA ILE A 216 8.90 7.95 3.63
C ILE A 216 8.41 6.63 4.25
N GLU A 217 7.10 6.46 4.51
CA GLU A 217 6.53 5.30 5.19
C GLU A 217 6.91 3.97 4.56
N CYS A 218 6.91 3.90 3.22
CA CYS A 218 7.28 2.70 2.47
C CYS A 218 8.79 2.51 2.29
N GLY A 219 9.61 3.13 3.14
CA GLY A 219 11.05 2.93 3.17
C GLY A 219 11.73 3.25 1.85
N ALA A 220 12.50 2.30 1.35
CA ALA A 220 13.34 2.46 0.15
C ALA A 220 12.57 2.78 -1.15
N GLN A 221 11.25 2.78 -1.17
CA GLN A 221 10.50 3.21 -2.34
C GLN A 221 10.70 4.71 -2.65
N ALA A 222 10.78 5.56 -1.63
CA ALA A 222 11.05 6.99 -1.82
C ALA A 222 12.44 7.27 -2.42
N THR A 223 13.36 6.31 -2.30
CA THR A 223 14.72 6.37 -2.81
C THR A 223 14.93 5.55 -4.08
N GLY A 224 13.86 5.24 -4.80
CA GLY A 224 13.89 4.61 -6.12
C GLY A 224 13.55 3.13 -6.15
N GLY A 225 13.28 2.50 -5.01
CA GLY A 225 12.71 1.15 -4.98
C GLY A 225 11.37 1.12 -5.72
N ASN A 226 11.18 0.17 -6.63
CA ASN A 226 9.97 0.05 -7.46
C ASN A 226 9.67 1.28 -8.36
N TYR A 227 10.64 2.11 -8.64
CA TYR A 227 10.49 3.25 -9.55
C TYR A 227 10.37 2.80 -10.99
N ALA A 228 9.43 3.38 -11.74
CA ALA A 228 9.11 3.01 -13.11
C ALA A 228 10.31 3.13 -14.08
N PHE A 229 11.20 4.09 -13.85
CA PHE A 229 12.44 4.27 -14.59
C PHE A 229 13.64 3.77 -13.78
N PHE A 230 13.54 2.54 -13.26
CA PHE A 230 14.50 1.94 -12.33
C PHE A 230 15.96 1.88 -12.86
N GLN A 231 16.14 1.86 -14.18
CA GLN A 231 17.48 1.87 -14.81
C GLN A 231 18.25 3.17 -14.58
N GLU A 232 17.56 4.25 -14.16
CA GLU A 232 18.18 5.52 -13.79
C GLU A 232 18.64 5.56 -12.33
N VAL A 233 18.26 4.55 -11.53
CA VAL A 233 18.54 4.50 -10.10
C VAL A 233 19.87 3.80 -9.85
N PRO A 234 20.91 4.52 -9.38
CA PRO A 234 22.21 3.91 -9.13
C PRO A 234 22.18 3.04 -7.87
N GLY A 235 22.86 1.90 -7.88
CA GLY A 235 23.03 1.04 -6.71
C GLY A 235 21.73 0.49 -6.14
N LEU A 236 20.77 0.17 -7.00
CA LEU A 236 19.43 -0.31 -6.59
C LEU A 236 19.49 -1.64 -5.83
N GLU A 237 20.55 -2.43 -6.01
CA GLU A 237 20.85 -3.65 -5.25
C GLU A 237 21.13 -3.39 -3.77
N HIS A 238 21.48 -2.14 -3.39
CA HIS A 238 21.74 -1.68 -2.03
C HIS A 238 21.10 -0.30 -1.78
N VAL A 239 19.84 -0.17 -2.15
CA VAL A 239 19.10 1.08 -2.01
C VAL A 239 19.04 1.54 -0.56
N GLY A 240 19.43 2.80 -0.31
CA GLY A 240 19.37 3.41 1.02
C GLY A 240 17.94 3.80 1.42
N PHE A 241 17.71 3.91 2.72
CA PHE A 241 16.41 4.35 3.24
C PHE A 241 16.29 5.88 3.25
N PRO A 242 15.04 6.41 3.19
CA PRO A 242 14.81 7.85 3.18
C PRO A 242 14.78 8.46 4.58
N TRP A 243 15.01 9.75 4.61
CA TRP A 243 14.65 10.62 5.72
C TRP A 243 13.87 11.84 5.21
N ALA A 244 13.07 12.44 6.10
CA ALA A 244 12.38 13.71 5.88
C ALA A 244 12.88 14.74 6.90
N GLU A 245 13.36 15.89 6.44
CA GLU A 245 13.58 17.08 7.26
C GLU A 245 12.33 17.95 7.25
N VAL A 246 11.60 17.99 8.34
CA VAL A 246 10.34 18.74 8.47
C VAL A 246 10.60 20.07 9.17
N GLY A 247 10.29 21.16 8.48
CA GLY A 247 10.42 22.54 8.97
C GLY A 247 9.25 22.97 9.86
N ALA A 248 9.46 24.04 10.61
CA ALA A 248 8.44 24.61 11.51
C ALA A 248 7.19 25.14 10.77
N ASP A 249 7.30 25.39 9.47
CA ASP A 249 6.21 25.80 8.57
C ASP A 249 5.48 24.63 7.91
N GLY A 250 5.87 23.38 8.21
CA GLY A 250 5.33 22.16 7.62
C GLY A 250 5.94 21.79 6.25
N SER A 251 6.80 22.62 5.67
CA SER A 251 7.56 22.21 4.50
C SER A 251 8.55 21.09 4.87
N SER A 252 8.91 20.23 3.92
CA SER A 252 9.87 19.17 4.18
C SER A 252 10.87 19.01 3.05
N THR A 253 12.01 18.41 3.36
CA THR A 253 12.99 17.95 2.36
C THR A 253 13.17 16.46 2.53
N ILE A 254 12.91 15.71 1.46
CA ILE A 254 13.15 14.27 1.40
C ILE A 254 14.57 14.03 0.92
N GLY A 255 15.27 13.13 1.59
CA GLY A 255 16.64 12.76 1.21
C GLY A 255 17.01 11.35 1.64
N LYS A 256 18.25 10.99 1.39
CA LYS A 256 18.89 9.75 1.86
C LYS A 256 20.31 10.06 2.36
N HIS A 257 20.93 9.13 3.07
CA HIS A 257 22.33 9.28 3.48
C HIS A 257 23.27 9.22 2.28
N ASP A 258 24.32 10.01 2.33
CA ASP A 258 25.36 10.01 1.30
C ASP A 258 26.08 8.66 1.27
N GLY A 259 26.48 8.22 0.07
CA GLY A 259 27.17 6.94 -0.11
C GLY A 259 26.27 5.70 -0.14
N THR A 260 24.95 5.82 0.09
CA THR A 260 24.00 4.73 -0.13
C THR A 260 23.51 4.68 -1.58
N GLY A 261 23.09 3.50 -2.06
CA GLY A 261 22.42 3.38 -3.35
C GLY A 261 21.06 4.07 -3.35
N GLY A 262 20.45 4.15 -4.52
CA GLY A 262 19.16 4.82 -4.68
C GLY A 262 19.26 6.23 -5.22
N LEU A 263 18.11 6.82 -5.51
CA LEU A 263 17.92 8.15 -6.08
C LEU A 263 16.73 8.84 -5.41
N VAL A 264 16.94 10.06 -4.90
CA VAL A 264 15.84 10.94 -4.48
C VAL A 264 15.69 12.05 -5.50
N SER A 265 14.66 11.96 -6.31
CA SER A 265 14.32 12.92 -7.37
C SER A 265 12.85 13.32 -7.30
N VAL A 266 12.50 14.40 -7.99
CA VAL A 266 11.08 14.78 -8.15
C VAL A 266 10.28 13.60 -8.67
N GLY A 267 10.83 12.77 -9.58
CA GLY A 267 10.16 11.58 -10.11
C GLY A 267 9.91 10.50 -9.06
N THR A 268 10.91 10.14 -8.22
CA THR A 268 10.76 9.11 -7.18
C THR A 268 9.80 9.56 -6.07
N VAL A 269 9.84 10.84 -5.70
CA VAL A 269 8.89 11.44 -4.73
C VAL A 269 7.48 11.48 -5.32
N THR A 270 7.32 11.87 -6.59
CA THR A 270 6.01 11.85 -7.28
C THR A 270 5.44 10.43 -7.31
N ALA A 271 6.26 9.42 -7.64
CA ALA A 271 5.82 8.03 -7.64
C ALA A 271 5.25 7.59 -6.29
N GLN A 272 5.90 7.99 -5.20
CA GLN A 272 5.43 7.66 -3.85
C GLN A 272 4.20 8.48 -3.44
N LEU A 273 4.13 9.75 -3.81
CA LEU A 273 2.92 10.58 -3.57
C LEU A 273 1.67 10.00 -4.23
N LEU A 274 1.81 9.35 -5.39
CA LEU A 274 0.69 8.75 -6.12
C LEU A 274 0.37 7.32 -5.67
N TYR A 275 1.16 6.76 -4.76
CA TYR A 275 0.99 5.39 -4.30
C TYR A 275 -0.08 5.31 -3.21
N GLU A 276 -1.05 4.41 -3.36
CA GLU A 276 -2.11 4.11 -2.38
C GLU A 276 -2.98 5.32 -1.97
N ILE A 277 -3.23 6.26 -2.86
CA ILE A 277 -4.16 7.37 -2.62
C ILE A 277 -5.49 7.17 -3.35
N ALA A 278 -6.58 7.64 -2.74
CA ALA A 278 -7.92 7.57 -3.34
C ALA A 278 -8.23 8.79 -4.23
N GLY A 279 -7.62 9.94 -3.94
CA GLY A 279 -7.87 11.19 -4.65
C GLY A 279 -7.05 12.34 -4.06
N PRO A 280 -7.31 13.60 -4.48
CA PRO A 280 -6.57 14.77 -4.02
C PRO A 280 -6.67 15.03 -2.51
N SER A 281 -7.76 14.62 -1.87
CA SER A 281 -7.94 14.74 -0.42
C SER A 281 -7.46 13.48 0.30
N TYR A 282 -6.36 13.61 1.00
CA TYR A 282 -5.78 12.51 1.79
C TYR A 282 -6.17 12.67 3.26
N ALA A 283 -7.22 11.94 3.65
CA ALA A 283 -7.81 12.03 4.97
C ALA A 283 -6.98 11.25 6.01
N ASN A 284 -6.57 11.93 7.08
CA ASN A 284 -5.88 11.35 8.24
C ASN A 284 -6.60 11.77 9.53
N PRO A 285 -6.42 11.04 10.65
CA PRO A 285 -7.07 11.38 11.92
C PRO A 285 -6.69 12.78 12.44
N ASP A 286 -5.50 13.25 12.11
CA ASP A 286 -4.99 14.55 12.57
C ASP A 286 -5.43 15.71 11.68
N VAL A 287 -5.49 15.48 10.35
CA VAL A 287 -5.75 16.50 9.34
C VAL A 287 -6.08 15.85 7.99
N THR A 288 -6.85 16.53 7.14
CA THR A 288 -6.98 16.16 5.72
C THR A 288 -5.99 16.98 4.89
N ALA A 289 -4.99 16.33 4.29
CA ALA A 289 -4.00 16.96 3.43
C ALA A 289 -4.47 17.03 1.97
N ARG A 290 -4.16 18.14 1.27
CA ARG A 290 -4.49 18.34 -0.14
C ARG A 290 -3.26 18.09 -1.03
N PHE A 291 -3.30 17.04 -1.83
CA PHE A 291 -2.20 16.65 -2.72
C PHE A 291 -2.12 17.50 -3.99
N ASP A 292 -3.22 18.08 -4.42
CA ASP A 292 -3.28 19.03 -5.54
C ASP A 292 -2.70 20.42 -5.23
N THR A 293 -2.21 20.64 -4.01
CA THR A 293 -1.53 21.89 -3.61
C THR A 293 -0.02 21.72 -3.42
N ILE A 294 0.49 20.50 -3.49
CA ILE A 294 1.91 20.18 -3.28
C ILE A 294 2.78 20.82 -4.36
N ALA A 295 3.85 21.46 -3.96
CA ALA A 295 4.93 21.89 -4.83
C ALA A 295 6.19 21.06 -4.55
N LEU A 296 6.82 20.56 -5.62
CA LEU A 296 8.06 19.78 -5.57
C LEU A 296 9.20 20.53 -6.24
N GLU A 297 10.36 20.55 -5.60
CA GLU A 297 11.57 21.19 -6.11
C GLU A 297 12.80 20.32 -5.83
N GLN A 298 13.61 20.06 -6.87
CA GLN A 298 14.92 19.43 -6.69
C GLN A 298 15.92 20.49 -6.21
N VAL A 299 16.19 20.53 -4.92
CA VAL A 299 17.05 21.58 -4.31
C VAL A 299 18.53 21.23 -4.31
N ALA A 300 18.84 19.93 -4.40
CA ALA A 300 20.20 19.40 -4.55
C ALA A 300 20.13 17.95 -5.05
N PRO A 301 21.24 17.31 -5.44
CA PRO A 301 21.28 15.86 -5.67
C PRO A 301 20.74 15.11 -4.45
N ASP A 302 19.83 14.17 -4.68
CA ASP A 302 19.15 13.38 -3.63
C ASP A 302 18.46 14.23 -2.54
N ARG A 303 17.96 15.43 -2.90
CA ARG A 303 17.22 16.33 -1.99
C ARG A 303 16.05 16.96 -2.73
N VAL A 304 14.83 16.55 -2.37
CA VAL A 304 13.58 17.09 -2.93
C VAL A 304 12.82 17.83 -1.86
N ARG A 305 12.57 19.11 -2.08
CA ARG A 305 11.72 19.94 -1.22
C ARG A 305 10.26 19.73 -1.57
N ILE A 306 9.44 19.57 -0.53
CA ILE A 306 7.98 19.53 -0.57
C ILE A 306 7.45 20.76 0.17
N SER A 307 6.56 21.53 -0.47
CA SER A 307 5.98 22.74 0.11
C SER A 307 4.58 23.00 -0.42
N GLY A 308 3.89 24.03 0.09
CA GLY A 308 2.59 24.47 -0.41
C GLY A 308 1.41 23.61 0.06
N VAL A 309 1.64 22.56 0.83
CA VAL A 309 0.59 21.65 1.30
C VAL A 309 -0.48 22.41 2.11
N LYS A 310 -1.76 22.21 1.75
CA LYS A 310 -2.90 22.76 2.46
C LYS A 310 -3.58 21.70 3.31
N GLY A 311 -3.87 22.09 4.56
CA GLY A 311 -4.56 21.27 5.54
C GLY A 311 -6.03 21.71 5.73
N TYR A 312 -6.88 20.71 5.92
CA TYR A 312 -8.29 20.88 6.28
C TYR A 312 -8.59 20.07 7.54
N ALA A 313 -9.71 20.36 8.18
CA ALA A 313 -10.12 19.64 9.38
C ALA A 313 -10.11 18.13 9.16
N ALA A 314 -9.70 17.39 10.18
CA ALA A 314 -9.75 15.94 10.20
C ALA A 314 -11.18 15.41 9.95
N PRO A 315 -11.33 14.18 9.44
CA PRO A 315 -12.63 13.53 9.34
C PRO A 315 -13.30 13.38 10.71
N ARG A 316 -14.64 13.38 10.72
CA ARG A 316 -15.42 13.09 11.94
C ARG A 316 -15.49 11.60 12.27
N THR A 317 -14.95 10.76 11.39
CA THR A 317 -14.90 9.31 11.54
C THR A 317 -13.46 8.82 11.52
N ALA A 318 -13.18 7.79 12.32
CA ALA A 318 -11.94 7.05 12.28
C ALA A 318 -12.12 5.80 11.40
N LYS A 319 -11.18 5.55 10.49
CA LYS A 319 -11.13 4.29 9.72
C LYS A 319 -10.85 3.13 10.68
N VAL A 320 -11.53 2.01 10.48
CA VAL A 320 -11.32 0.77 11.22
C VAL A 320 -11.06 -0.36 10.23
N ALA A 321 -9.97 -1.10 10.44
CA ALA A 321 -9.67 -2.32 9.74
C ALA A 321 -10.15 -3.51 10.55
N VAL A 322 -11.17 -4.23 10.07
CA VAL A 322 -11.60 -5.49 10.66
C VAL A 322 -11.09 -6.65 9.80
N ASN A 323 -10.41 -7.61 10.41
CA ASN A 323 -10.01 -8.85 9.74
C ASN A 323 -10.85 -10.01 10.26
N THR A 324 -11.28 -10.87 9.34
CA THR A 324 -12.04 -12.09 9.65
C THR A 324 -11.42 -13.30 8.99
N LEU A 325 -11.79 -14.50 9.42
CA LEU A 325 -11.45 -15.72 8.71
C LEU A 325 -12.44 -15.91 7.55
N GLY A 326 -11.95 -15.89 6.30
CA GLY A 326 -12.78 -16.10 5.11
C GLY A 326 -13.13 -17.56 4.83
N GLY A 327 -12.40 -18.49 5.43
CA GLY A 327 -12.47 -19.92 5.20
C GLY A 327 -11.13 -20.52 4.81
N PHE A 328 -11.16 -21.53 3.96
CA PHE A 328 -9.97 -22.24 3.45
C PHE A 328 -9.94 -22.17 1.93
N ARG A 329 -8.74 -22.03 1.36
CA ARG A 329 -8.50 -22.07 -0.07
C ARG A 329 -7.40 -23.06 -0.43
N ASN A 330 -7.46 -23.55 -1.66
CA ASN A 330 -6.42 -24.35 -2.28
C ASN A 330 -6.30 -23.98 -3.75
N THR A 331 -5.10 -24.05 -4.29
CA THR A 331 -4.83 -23.76 -5.70
C THR A 331 -4.02 -24.91 -6.30
N ALA A 332 -4.38 -25.30 -7.50
CA ALA A 332 -3.63 -26.23 -8.32
C ALA A 332 -3.43 -25.66 -9.72
N SER A 333 -2.25 -25.87 -10.28
CA SER A 333 -1.88 -25.40 -11.61
C SER A 333 -1.46 -26.59 -12.48
N LEU A 334 -2.12 -26.75 -13.61
CA LEU A 334 -1.85 -27.74 -14.63
C LEU A 334 -1.14 -27.09 -15.80
N VAL A 335 0.02 -27.61 -16.19
CA VAL A 335 0.76 -27.11 -17.35
C VAL A 335 0.25 -27.76 -18.63
N LEU A 336 0.03 -26.93 -19.63
CA LEU A 336 -0.41 -27.26 -20.97
C LEU A 336 0.75 -26.97 -21.92
N THR A 337 1.22 -27.96 -22.68
CA THR A 337 2.42 -27.81 -23.50
C THR A 337 2.11 -28.03 -24.98
N GLY A 338 2.64 -27.17 -25.84
CA GLY A 338 2.64 -27.33 -27.30
C GLY A 338 1.31 -26.98 -27.96
N LEU A 339 0.87 -27.82 -28.89
CA LEU A 339 -0.34 -27.56 -29.68
C LEU A 339 -1.63 -27.70 -28.87
N ASP A 340 -2.71 -27.11 -29.37
CA ASP A 340 -4.08 -27.31 -28.88
C ASP A 340 -4.27 -26.92 -27.39
N ILE A 341 -3.72 -25.80 -26.96
CA ILE A 341 -3.77 -25.35 -25.56
C ILE A 341 -5.20 -25.25 -25.04
N GLU A 342 -6.10 -24.58 -25.76
CA GLU A 342 -7.51 -24.44 -25.31
C GLU A 342 -8.28 -25.77 -25.30
N PRO A 343 -8.20 -26.64 -26.31
CA PRO A 343 -8.77 -27.99 -26.24
C PRO A 343 -8.25 -28.84 -25.07
N LYS A 344 -6.94 -28.74 -24.76
CA LYS A 344 -6.35 -29.41 -23.59
C LYS A 344 -6.86 -28.86 -22.28
N ALA A 345 -6.98 -27.52 -22.15
CA ALA A 345 -7.53 -26.87 -20.98
C ALA A 345 -8.99 -27.24 -20.76
N ASP A 346 -9.78 -27.27 -21.82
CA ASP A 346 -11.18 -27.68 -21.79
C ASP A 346 -11.35 -29.16 -21.36
N LEU A 347 -10.53 -30.06 -21.92
CA LEU A 347 -10.51 -31.45 -21.50
C LEU A 347 -10.15 -31.61 -20.02
N ALA A 348 -9.08 -30.92 -19.58
CA ALA A 348 -8.66 -30.94 -18.19
C ALA A 348 -9.76 -30.46 -17.24
N LEU A 349 -10.36 -29.33 -17.56
CA LEU A 349 -11.38 -28.71 -16.69
C LEU A 349 -12.66 -29.56 -16.63
N ARG A 350 -13.13 -30.10 -17.76
CA ARG A 350 -14.26 -31.05 -17.76
C ARG A 350 -13.94 -32.32 -16.97
N THR A 351 -12.71 -32.83 -17.08
CA THR A 351 -12.30 -34.04 -16.35
C THR A 351 -12.22 -33.77 -14.85
N VAL A 352 -11.61 -32.65 -14.44
CA VAL A 352 -11.38 -32.30 -13.03
C VAL A 352 -12.61 -31.71 -12.37
N ALA A 353 -13.27 -30.73 -13.00
CA ALA A 353 -14.35 -29.95 -12.41
C ALA A 353 -15.75 -30.23 -13.00
N GLY A 354 -15.82 -30.88 -14.15
CA GLY A 354 -17.09 -31.18 -14.82
C GLY A 354 -17.70 -30.03 -15.63
N ILE A 355 -16.99 -28.93 -15.82
CA ILE A 355 -17.46 -27.73 -16.54
C ILE A 355 -16.60 -27.43 -17.77
N PRO A 356 -17.19 -26.90 -18.87
CA PRO A 356 -16.44 -26.47 -20.04
C PRO A 356 -15.62 -25.22 -19.77
N LEU A 357 -14.44 -25.11 -20.43
CA LEU A 357 -13.54 -23.95 -20.28
C LEU A 357 -14.23 -22.62 -20.66
N ALA A 358 -14.93 -22.59 -21.80
CA ALA A 358 -15.60 -21.38 -22.28
C ALA A 358 -16.64 -20.85 -21.26
N GLN A 359 -17.39 -21.77 -20.62
CA GLN A 359 -18.29 -21.40 -19.54
C GLN A 359 -17.52 -20.86 -18.34
N ALA A 360 -16.47 -21.55 -17.91
CA ALA A 360 -15.72 -21.17 -16.71
C ALA A 360 -15.05 -19.80 -16.81
N LEU A 361 -14.55 -19.45 -18.00
CA LEU A 361 -13.91 -18.16 -18.26
C LEU A 361 -14.90 -16.99 -18.40
N SER A 362 -16.19 -17.29 -18.66
CA SER A 362 -17.25 -16.27 -18.79
C SER A 362 -18.15 -16.13 -17.55
N SER A 363 -17.95 -16.98 -16.56
CA SER A 363 -18.74 -17.04 -15.32
C SER A 363 -17.95 -16.52 -14.12
N THR A 364 -18.68 -16.09 -13.11
CA THR A 364 -18.06 -15.74 -11.81
C THR A 364 -17.57 -17.00 -11.07
N PRO A 365 -16.62 -16.87 -10.12
CA PRO A 365 -16.17 -18.00 -9.31
C PRO A 365 -17.30 -18.72 -8.56
N GLN A 366 -18.35 -18.01 -8.17
CA GLN A 366 -19.53 -18.58 -7.50
C GLN A 366 -20.37 -19.41 -8.45
N GLU A 367 -20.64 -18.92 -9.67
CA GLU A 367 -21.35 -19.65 -10.72
C GLU A 367 -20.58 -20.90 -11.14
N ASN A 368 -19.26 -20.82 -11.27
CA ASN A 368 -18.40 -21.96 -11.53
C ASN A 368 -18.49 -23.02 -10.43
N ALA A 369 -18.52 -22.59 -9.15
CA ALA A 369 -18.68 -23.51 -8.04
C ALA A 369 -19.99 -24.29 -8.13
N VAL A 370 -21.10 -23.58 -8.39
CA VAL A 370 -22.43 -24.19 -8.54
C VAL A 370 -22.49 -25.16 -9.73
N ALA A 371 -21.86 -24.83 -10.86
CA ALA A 371 -21.83 -25.65 -12.05
C ALA A 371 -20.89 -26.85 -11.95
N SER A 372 -19.88 -26.78 -11.07
CA SER A 372 -18.85 -27.80 -10.92
C SER A 372 -19.32 -29.01 -10.08
N ARG A 373 -18.52 -30.10 -10.14
CA ARG A 373 -18.71 -31.24 -9.24
C ARG A 373 -18.23 -30.98 -7.80
N PHE A 374 -17.58 -29.87 -7.54
CA PHE A 374 -17.01 -29.55 -6.23
C PHE A 374 -18.08 -28.94 -5.31
N ASP A 375 -18.13 -29.39 -4.08
CA ASP A 375 -18.95 -28.77 -3.01
C ASP A 375 -18.14 -27.65 -2.34
N VAL A 376 -17.93 -26.54 -3.08
CA VAL A 376 -17.16 -25.38 -2.66
C VAL A 376 -17.97 -24.09 -2.84
N ARG A 377 -17.51 -23.00 -2.22
CA ARG A 377 -18.18 -21.70 -2.35
C ARG A 377 -17.78 -20.96 -3.62
N GLU A 378 -16.53 -21.09 -4.00
CA GLU A 378 -15.93 -20.43 -5.15
C GLU A 378 -15.00 -21.40 -5.88
N LEU A 379 -15.05 -21.37 -7.21
CA LEU A 379 -14.10 -22.01 -8.12
C LEU A 379 -13.63 -20.96 -9.13
N ASP A 380 -12.46 -20.42 -8.92
CA ASP A 380 -11.82 -19.52 -9.87
C ASP A 380 -10.98 -20.32 -10.87
N VAL A 381 -11.14 -19.98 -12.16
CA VAL A 381 -10.49 -20.66 -13.29
C VAL A 381 -9.76 -19.63 -14.12
N GLN A 382 -8.45 -19.78 -14.26
CA GLN A 382 -7.61 -18.88 -15.05
C GLN A 382 -6.81 -19.69 -16.07
N LEU A 383 -6.84 -19.26 -17.34
CA LEU A 383 -5.97 -19.79 -18.39
C LEU A 383 -4.87 -18.75 -18.69
N LEU A 384 -3.66 -19.03 -18.23
CA LEU A 384 -2.52 -18.14 -18.37
C LEU A 384 -1.74 -18.52 -19.63
N ARG A 385 -1.91 -17.74 -20.69
CA ARG A 385 -1.28 -17.95 -22.00
C ARG A 385 0.12 -17.33 -21.99
N ARG A 386 1.14 -18.19 -22.09
CA ARG A 386 2.56 -17.79 -22.22
C ARG A 386 3.20 -18.44 -23.45
N ASP A 387 2.46 -19.36 -24.08
CA ASP A 387 2.85 -20.11 -25.26
C ASP A 387 3.05 -19.19 -26.46
N ARG A 388 4.03 -19.50 -27.29
CA ARG A 388 4.39 -18.78 -28.51
C ARG A 388 4.24 -19.70 -29.73
N GLU A 389 4.01 -19.10 -30.90
CA GLU A 389 4.14 -19.82 -32.17
C GLU A 389 5.61 -20.20 -32.38
N ASP A 390 5.86 -21.40 -32.92
CA ASP A 390 7.19 -21.96 -33.18
C ASP A 390 8.15 -21.84 -31.98
N PRO A 391 7.80 -22.41 -30.81
CA PRO A 391 8.56 -22.22 -29.57
C PRO A 391 9.92 -22.84 -29.66
N ARG A 392 10.97 -22.09 -29.29
CA ARG A 392 12.35 -22.54 -29.30
C ARG A 392 12.75 -23.36 -28.08
N THR A 393 12.04 -23.15 -26.99
CA THR A 393 12.27 -23.83 -25.71
C THR A 393 10.97 -24.46 -25.20
N THR A 394 11.09 -25.44 -24.30
CA THR A 394 9.93 -26.04 -23.64
C THR A 394 9.13 -24.99 -22.87
N SER A 395 9.80 -24.01 -22.28
CA SER A 395 9.13 -22.90 -21.55
C SER A 395 8.30 -22.01 -22.47
N ASP A 396 8.77 -21.75 -23.70
CA ASP A 396 8.03 -20.93 -24.68
C ASP A 396 6.79 -21.66 -25.24
N ALA A 397 6.68 -22.97 -25.00
CA ALA A 397 5.57 -23.80 -25.45
C ALA A 397 4.48 -24.00 -24.38
N GLN A 398 4.59 -23.35 -23.21
CA GLN A 398 3.75 -23.64 -22.05
C GLN A 398 2.69 -22.57 -21.80
N ALA A 399 1.48 -23.04 -21.46
CA ALA A 399 0.42 -22.29 -20.81
C ALA A 399 0.07 -22.96 -19.48
N GLU A 400 -0.70 -22.31 -18.64
CA GLU A 400 -1.06 -22.79 -17.31
C GLU A 400 -2.57 -22.67 -17.10
N LEU A 401 -3.23 -23.77 -16.75
CA LEU A 401 -4.60 -23.77 -16.24
C LEU A 401 -4.54 -23.77 -14.71
N ARG A 402 -4.92 -22.66 -14.11
CA ARG A 402 -4.91 -22.46 -12.67
C ARG A 402 -6.34 -22.55 -12.12
N LEU A 403 -6.53 -23.42 -11.14
CA LEU A 403 -7.80 -23.66 -10.46
C LEU A 403 -7.64 -23.29 -8.99
N THR A 404 -8.46 -22.36 -8.50
CA THR A 404 -8.49 -21.99 -7.08
C THR A 404 -9.89 -22.24 -6.51
N VAL A 405 -9.96 -23.03 -5.44
CA VAL A 405 -11.22 -23.31 -4.72
C VAL A 405 -11.22 -22.68 -3.34
N LYS A 406 -12.40 -22.22 -2.88
CA LYS A 406 -12.63 -21.72 -1.54
C LYS A 406 -13.85 -22.37 -0.89
N ALA A 407 -13.73 -22.74 0.38
CA ALA A 407 -14.84 -23.29 1.18
C ALA A 407 -14.66 -22.96 2.67
N SER A 408 -15.73 -23.05 3.44
CA SER A 408 -15.69 -22.93 4.91
C SER A 408 -15.08 -24.16 5.59
N ASP A 409 -15.21 -25.35 4.98
CA ASP A 409 -14.65 -26.60 5.48
C ASP A 409 -13.33 -26.93 4.77
N PRO A 410 -12.19 -27.09 5.53
CA PRO A 410 -10.90 -27.42 4.94
C PRO A 410 -10.90 -28.76 4.18
N LYS A 411 -11.76 -29.70 4.52
CA LYS A 411 -11.86 -31.00 3.82
C LYS A 411 -12.31 -30.86 2.38
N LYS A 412 -13.16 -29.87 2.09
CA LYS A 412 -13.67 -29.61 0.74
C LYS A 412 -12.61 -29.08 -0.22
N VAL A 413 -11.65 -28.32 0.30
CA VAL A 413 -10.53 -27.77 -0.47
C VAL A 413 -9.24 -28.64 -0.36
N GLY A 414 -9.26 -29.70 0.44
CA GLY A 414 -8.18 -30.68 0.56
C GLY A 414 -8.29 -31.80 -0.50
N LYS A 415 -8.29 -33.06 -0.07
CA LYS A 415 -8.34 -34.22 -0.96
C LYS A 415 -9.56 -34.24 -1.90
N ALA A 416 -10.70 -33.69 -1.48
CA ALA A 416 -11.88 -33.62 -2.33
C ALA A 416 -11.64 -32.79 -3.61
N PHE A 417 -10.76 -31.78 -3.53
CA PHE A 417 -10.33 -30.99 -4.69
C PHE A 417 -9.14 -31.61 -5.41
N THR A 418 -8.13 -32.10 -4.66
CA THR A 418 -6.85 -32.50 -5.27
C THR A 418 -6.86 -33.92 -5.87
N ALA A 419 -7.70 -34.84 -5.38
CA ALA A 419 -7.76 -36.21 -5.89
C ALA A 419 -8.16 -36.27 -7.39
N PRO A 420 -9.21 -35.58 -7.86
CA PRO A 420 -9.56 -35.56 -9.29
C PRO A 420 -8.41 -35.06 -10.18
N ILE A 421 -7.56 -34.15 -9.68
CA ILE A 421 -6.40 -33.65 -10.40
C ILE A 421 -5.31 -34.73 -10.50
N VAL A 422 -5.01 -35.41 -9.39
CA VAL A 422 -4.01 -36.50 -9.36
C VAL A 422 -4.42 -37.67 -10.24
N GLU A 423 -5.72 -38.04 -10.25
CA GLU A 423 -6.27 -39.13 -11.06
C GLU A 423 -6.09 -38.89 -12.58
N THR A 424 -5.96 -37.64 -13.02
CA THR A 424 -5.74 -37.31 -14.43
C THR A 424 -4.27 -37.47 -14.88
N ALA A 425 -3.33 -37.72 -13.98
CA ALA A 425 -1.89 -37.74 -14.29
C ALA A 425 -1.48 -38.71 -15.42
N LEU A 426 -2.19 -39.85 -15.56
CA LEU A 426 -1.95 -40.82 -16.62
C LEU A 426 -3.13 -40.94 -17.60
N ALA A 427 -4.22 -40.22 -17.36
CA ALA A 427 -5.45 -40.24 -18.16
C ALA A 427 -5.84 -38.87 -18.71
N GLY A 428 -4.95 -37.90 -18.63
CA GLY A 428 -5.14 -36.54 -19.10
C GLY A 428 -4.75 -36.32 -20.56
N TYR A 429 -4.46 -35.07 -20.90
CA TYR A 429 -4.00 -34.65 -22.22
C TYR A 429 -2.47 -34.87 -22.40
N PRO A 430 -1.96 -34.90 -23.65
CA PRO A 430 -0.53 -35.04 -23.90
C PRO A 430 0.30 -33.90 -23.31
N GLY A 431 1.38 -34.22 -22.60
CA GLY A 431 2.28 -33.23 -21.99
C GLY A 431 1.77 -32.60 -20.71
N MET A 432 0.82 -33.25 -20.03
CA MET A 432 0.27 -32.78 -18.76
C MET A 432 1.26 -32.99 -17.60
N PHE A 433 1.45 -31.96 -16.80
CA PHE A 433 2.05 -32.07 -15.48
C PHE A 433 1.62 -30.89 -14.59
N PRO A 434 1.57 -31.03 -13.26
CA PRO A 434 1.30 -29.92 -12.36
C PRO A 434 2.60 -29.12 -12.07
N THR A 435 2.45 -27.85 -11.70
CA THR A 435 3.61 -27.00 -11.30
C THR A 435 4.21 -27.43 -9.96
N ALA A 436 3.39 -28.02 -9.08
CA ALA A 436 3.80 -28.56 -7.79
C ALA A 436 2.87 -29.72 -7.40
N PRO A 437 3.30 -30.62 -6.51
CA PRO A 437 2.39 -31.61 -5.94
C PRO A 437 1.20 -30.91 -5.28
N PRO A 438 -0.01 -31.48 -5.40
CA PRO A 438 -1.19 -30.91 -4.77
C PRO A 438 -1.02 -30.80 -3.25
N ALA A 439 -1.27 -29.60 -2.73
CA ALA A 439 -1.13 -29.30 -1.30
C ALA A 439 -2.48 -29.40 -0.57
N GLU A 440 -2.44 -29.30 0.74
CA GLU A 440 -3.64 -29.14 1.57
C GLU A 440 -4.13 -27.69 1.51
N GLY A 441 -5.42 -27.49 1.81
CA GLY A 441 -6.02 -26.17 1.86
C GLY A 441 -5.46 -25.33 3.04
N THR A 442 -5.28 -24.04 2.80
CA THR A 442 -4.81 -23.09 3.80
C THR A 442 -5.91 -22.10 4.18
N PRO A 443 -5.99 -21.65 5.45
CA PRO A 443 -6.92 -20.62 5.84
C PRO A 443 -6.55 -19.30 5.18
N TYR A 444 -7.57 -18.49 4.78
CA TYR A 444 -7.38 -17.14 4.28
C TYR A 444 -8.25 -16.14 5.04
N GLY A 445 -7.83 -14.89 5.05
CA GLY A 445 -8.55 -13.80 5.69
C GLY A 445 -9.39 -13.00 4.71
N VAL A 446 -10.34 -12.25 5.26
CA VAL A 446 -11.09 -11.21 4.55
C VAL A 446 -10.90 -9.91 5.30
N TYR A 447 -10.54 -8.88 4.55
CA TYR A 447 -10.43 -7.52 5.04
C TYR A 447 -11.78 -6.82 4.92
N TRP A 448 -12.19 -6.14 5.99
CA TRP A 448 -13.44 -5.42 6.09
C TRP A 448 -13.15 -3.96 6.51
N PRO A 449 -13.03 -3.03 5.55
CA PRO A 449 -12.84 -1.62 5.85
C PRO A 449 -14.16 -1.00 6.32
N THR A 450 -14.11 -0.28 7.43
CA THR A 450 -15.27 0.43 7.96
C THR A 450 -14.84 1.71 8.66
N THR A 451 -15.79 2.48 9.18
CA THR A 451 -15.53 3.63 10.02
C THR A 451 -16.40 3.61 11.26
N VAL A 452 -15.91 4.26 12.31
CA VAL A 452 -16.68 4.63 13.50
C VAL A 452 -16.56 6.12 13.75
N PRO A 453 -17.47 6.76 14.49
CA PRO A 453 -17.28 8.13 14.96
C PRO A 453 -15.95 8.31 15.68
N ALA A 454 -15.16 9.33 15.32
CA ALA A 454 -13.81 9.53 15.87
C ALA A 454 -13.79 9.67 17.40
N TRP A 455 -14.83 10.25 18.00
CA TRP A 455 -14.93 10.40 19.47
C TRP A 455 -15.11 9.09 20.23
N LEU A 456 -15.37 7.96 19.56
CA LEU A 456 -15.41 6.63 20.18
C LEU A 456 -14.03 6.02 20.35
N VAL A 457 -13.01 6.64 19.77
CA VAL A 457 -11.62 6.20 19.81
C VAL A 457 -10.85 7.12 20.75
N THR A 458 -10.23 6.56 21.78
CA THR A 458 -9.44 7.31 22.76
C THR A 458 -8.05 6.72 22.83
N GLN A 459 -7.04 7.53 22.56
CA GLN A 459 -5.64 7.13 22.70
C GLN A 459 -5.23 7.20 24.19
N THR A 460 -4.51 6.19 24.65
CA THR A 460 -3.93 6.17 25.99
C THR A 460 -2.43 5.93 25.89
N VAL A 461 -1.64 6.85 26.41
CA VAL A 461 -0.19 6.73 26.53
C VAL A 461 0.14 6.14 27.89
N HIS A 462 0.94 5.08 27.90
CA HIS A 462 1.47 4.46 29.09
C HIS A 462 2.98 4.69 29.17
N LEU A 463 3.43 5.22 30.30
CA LEU A 463 4.85 5.46 30.57
C LEU A 463 5.37 4.38 31.53
N ASP A 464 6.55 3.84 31.26
CA ASP A 464 7.13 2.77 32.07
C ASP A 464 7.99 3.27 33.25
N ASP A 465 8.13 4.57 33.40
CA ASP A 465 8.80 5.22 34.53
C ASP A 465 7.94 5.29 35.80
N GLY A 466 6.71 4.76 35.76
CA GLY A 466 5.75 4.79 36.85
C GLY A 466 5.01 6.12 36.99
N SER A 467 5.18 7.08 36.08
CA SER A 467 4.47 8.38 36.12
C SER A 467 2.98 8.27 35.76
N GLY A 468 2.54 7.10 35.26
CA GLY A 468 1.14 6.79 35.02
C GLY A 468 0.72 6.77 33.56
N THR A 469 -0.54 7.12 33.32
CA THR A 469 -1.15 7.11 31.98
C THR A 469 -1.65 8.50 31.59
N ILE A 470 -1.54 8.82 30.30
CA ILE A 470 -2.08 10.08 29.72
C ILE A 470 -3.20 9.69 28.74
N ALA A 471 -4.42 10.10 29.02
CA ALA A 471 -5.52 9.94 28.08
C ALA A 471 -5.48 11.09 27.06
N VAL A 472 -5.49 10.76 25.78
CA VAL A 472 -5.44 11.72 24.68
C VAL A 472 -6.70 11.53 23.82
N LEU A 473 -7.51 12.55 23.75
CA LEU A 473 -8.72 12.53 22.92
C LEU A 473 -8.35 12.92 21.48
N ASP A 474 -8.95 12.24 20.52
CA ASP A 474 -8.88 12.69 19.13
C ASP A 474 -9.65 14.02 18.95
N PRO A 475 -9.24 14.87 18.00
CA PRO A 475 -9.80 16.22 17.89
C PRO A 475 -11.28 16.18 17.58
N VAL A 476 -12.00 17.09 18.19
CA VAL A 476 -13.26 17.56 17.61
C VAL A 476 -12.85 18.37 16.37
N PRO A 477 -13.22 17.93 15.14
CA PRO A 477 -12.80 18.62 13.94
C PRO A 477 -13.11 20.11 14.00
N SER A 478 -12.09 20.95 14.03
CA SER A 478 -12.18 22.40 14.01
C SER A 478 -11.45 22.95 12.78
N GLY A 479 -11.93 24.04 12.21
CA GLY A 479 -11.30 24.68 11.07
C GLY A 479 -11.99 24.46 9.73
N ARG A 480 -11.26 24.65 8.62
CA ARG A 480 -11.79 24.50 7.25
C ARG A 480 -12.25 23.07 7.01
N SER A 481 -13.54 22.88 6.66
CA SER A 481 -14.03 21.60 6.13
C SER A 481 -13.32 21.26 4.83
N ALA A 482 -12.91 20.00 4.68
CA ALA A 482 -12.45 19.49 3.39
C ALA A 482 -13.58 19.64 2.36
N GLN A 483 -13.24 20.15 1.17
CA GLN A 483 -14.17 20.09 0.04
C GLN A 483 -14.27 18.61 -0.40
N VAL A 484 -15.49 18.20 -0.75
CA VAL A 484 -15.69 16.91 -1.42
C VAL A 484 -14.93 16.98 -2.75
N ASP A 485 -14.04 16.03 -2.98
CA ASP A 485 -13.36 15.91 -4.26
C ASP A 485 -14.41 15.71 -5.34
N ARG A 486 -14.56 16.70 -6.21
CA ARG A 486 -15.40 16.53 -7.38
C ARG A 486 -14.59 15.72 -8.38
N PHE A 487 -15.26 14.77 -9.02
CA PHE A 487 -14.72 14.16 -10.22
C PHE A 487 -14.55 15.28 -11.23
N ASP A 488 -13.33 15.52 -11.62
CA ASP A 488 -13.07 16.39 -12.73
C ASP A 488 -13.17 15.54 -14.00
N ASP A 489 -14.41 15.43 -14.55
CA ASP A 489 -14.59 15.02 -15.96
C ASP A 489 -13.98 16.08 -16.89
N GLY A 490 -13.23 17.03 -16.31
CA GLY A 490 -12.76 18.25 -16.88
C GLY A 490 -11.78 18.03 -18.02
N ALA A 491 -12.00 18.79 -19.07
CA ALA A 491 -11.03 19.00 -20.10
C ALA A 491 -9.69 19.40 -19.47
N ALA A 492 -8.64 18.63 -19.75
CA ALA A 492 -7.29 18.99 -19.36
C ALA A 492 -7.02 20.43 -19.83
N PRO A 493 -6.60 21.32 -18.91
CA PRO A 493 -6.12 22.63 -19.34
C PRO A 493 -4.82 22.40 -20.11
N GLY A 494 -4.75 22.84 -21.36
CA GLY A 494 -3.54 22.71 -22.15
C GLY A 494 -3.78 23.02 -23.62
N SER A 495 -2.70 23.27 -24.33
CA SER A 495 -2.66 23.34 -25.77
C SER A 495 -3.22 22.04 -26.37
N SER A 496 -4.08 22.17 -27.37
CA SER A 496 -4.56 21.00 -28.13
C SER A 496 -3.79 20.85 -29.46
N ALA A 497 -2.64 21.50 -29.59
CA ALA A 497 -1.85 21.52 -30.82
C ALA A 497 -1.44 20.12 -31.29
N TRP A 498 -1.17 19.21 -30.35
CA TRP A 498 -0.83 17.81 -30.62
C TRP A 498 -1.98 16.97 -31.19
N ARG A 499 -3.24 17.45 -31.15
CA ARG A 499 -4.41 16.67 -31.59
C ARG A 499 -4.45 16.43 -33.10
N ASP A 500 -3.85 17.33 -33.88
CA ASP A 500 -3.80 17.23 -35.33
C ASP A 500 -2.50 16.62 -35.86
N ASP A 501 -1.61 16.18 -34.95
CA ASP A 501 -0.33 15.58 -35.31
C ASP A 501 -0.48 14.15 -35.84
N ALA A 502 0.47 13.75 -36.68
CA ALA A 502 0.68 12.35 -36.98
C ALA A 502 1.05 11.58 -35.68
N THR A 503 0.58 10.34 -35.55
CA THR A 503 0.83 9.51 -34.38
C THR A 503 1.81 8.38 -34.69
N VAL A 504 2.56 7.97 -33.67
CA VAL A 504 3.38 6.77 -33.67
C VAL A 504 2.89 5.84 -32.57
N ARG A 505 2.75 4.56 -32.91
CA ARG A 505 2.32 3.54 -31.96
C ARG A 505 3.49 3.01 -31.14
N CYS A 506 3.54 3.38 -29.86
CA CYS A 506 4.62 2.99 -28.95
C CYS A 506 4.08 2.68 -27.55
N PRO A 507 4.90 2.06 -26.67
CA PRO A 507 4.52 1.82 -25.29
C PRO A 507 4.20 3.11 -24.55
N LEU A 508 3.12 3.11 -23.73
CA LEU A 508 2.79 4.25 -22.88
C LEU A 508 3.97 4.66 -21.98
N GLY A 509 4.73 3.68 -21.51
CA GLY A 509 5.91 3.87 -20.66
C GLY A 509 7.10 4.57 -21.32
N THR A 510 7.02 4.98 -22.61
CA THR A 510 8.09 5.73 -23.29
C THR A 510 8.45 7.02 -22.54
N PHE A 511 7.45 7.75 -22.05
CA PHE A 511 7.64 8.96 -21.22
C PHE A 511 6.66 9.07 -20.04
N VAL A 512 5.84 8.04 -19.80
CA VAL A 512 4.91 8.01 -18.67
C VAL A 512 5.41 7.02 -17.64
N GLY A 513 5.60 7.49 -16.41
CA GLY A 513 5.80 6.65 -15.25
C GLY A 513 4.46 6.20 -14.67
N ALA A 514 4.43 5.04 -14.01
CA ALA A 514 3.28 4.59 -13.25
C ALA A 514 3.69 3.90 -11.96
N ARG A 515 2.87 4.06 -10.93
CA ARG A 515 2.97 3.36 -9.67
C ARG A 515 1.59 2.87 -9.25
N SER A 516 1.48 1.60 -8.88
CA SER A 516 0.19 1.01 -8.52
C SER A 516 0.27 0.23 -7.22
N GLY A 517 -0.87 0.10 -6.57
CA GLY A 517 -1.04 -0.63 -5.32
C GLY A 517 -2.50 -0.91 -5.00
N ASP A 518 -2.71 -1.60 -3.89
CA ASP A 518 -4.04 -1.89 -3.36
C ASP A 518 -4.49 -0.80 -2.35
N LYS A 519 -5.80 -0.68 -2.24
CA LYS A 519 -6.48 0.07 -1.18
C LYS A 519 -7.71 -0.74 -0.79
N GLY A 520 -7.51 -1.75 0.08
CA GLY A 520 -8.57 -2.73 0.37
C GLY A 520 -8.92 -3.57 -0.86
N GLY A 521 -10.19 -3.50 -1.31
CA GLY A 521 -10.67 -4.18 -2.52
C GLY A 521 -10.43 -3.40 -3.82
N ASN A 522 -9.87 -2.19 -3.74
CA ASN A 522 -9.69 -1.28 -4.87
C ASN A 522 -8.23 -1.26 -5.33
N ALA A 523 -8.00 -1.04 -6.63
CA ALA A 523 -6.67 -0.78 -7.17
C ALA A 523 -6.48 0.72 -7.41
N ASN A 524 -5.31 1.24 -7.02
CA ASN A 524 -4.84 2.58 -7.33
C ASN A 524 -3.72 2.51 -8.36
N VAL A 525 -3.75 3.37 -9.36
CA VAL A 525 -2.65 3.58 -10.31
C VAL A 525 -2.42 5.08 -10.47
N GLY A 526 -1.29 5.54 -9.99
CA GLY A 526 -0.81 6.88 -10.27
C GLY A 526 0.07 6.90 -11.52
N PHE A 527 -0.27 7.76 -12.47
CA PHE A 527 0.53 8.02 -13.67
C PHE A 527 1.12 9.42 -13.61
N TRP A 528 2.35 9.59 -14.07
CA TRP A 528 2.97 10.91 -14.18
C TRP A 528 3.80 11.03 -15.44
N VAL A 529 3.95 12.26 -15.91
CA VAL A 529 4.84 12.57 -17.03
C VAL A 529 6.28 12.64 -16.53
N ARG A 530 7.18 11.97 -17.22
CA ARG A 530 8.63 12.14 -17.03
C ARG A 530 9.02 13.56 -17.43
N ARG A 531 9.51 14.34 -16.48
CA ARG A 531 9.89 15.72 -16.69
C ARG A 531 11.10 15.83 -17.60
N THR A 532 11.09 16.85 -18.44
CA THR A 532 12.18 17.22 -19.35
C THR A 532 12.69 18.63 -19.00
N ASP A 533 13.62 19.15 -19.80
CA ASP A 533 14.06 20.55 -19.68
C ASP A 533 13.09 21.54 -20.40
N ASP A 534 12.03 21.03 -21.02
CA ASP A 534 10.99 21.81 -21.67
C ASP A 534 9.66 21.70 -20.92
N PRO A 535 9.31 22.68 -20.08
CA PRO A 535 8.06 22.67 -19.32
C PRO A 535 6.81 22.66 -20.22
N THR A 536 6.88 23.24 -21.43
CA THR A 536 5.75 23.27 -22.37
C THR A 536 5.46 21.86 -22.89
N LEU A 537 6.50 21.12 -23.26
CA LEU A 537 6.38 19.72 -23.66
C LEU A 537 5.81 18.86 -22.51
N ASP A 538 6.24 19.09 -21.29
CA ASP A 538 5.76 18.36 -20.12
C ASP A 538 4.27 18.61 -19.86
N GLU A 539 3.81 19.87 -19.99
CA GLU A 539 2.40 20.25 -19.88
C GLU A 539 1.55 19.65 -21.01
N ASP A 540 2.03 19.65 -22.25
CA ASP A 540 1.35 19.04 -23.40
C ASP A 540 1.25 17.51 -23.24
N ARG A 541 2.30 16.84 -22.76
CA ARG A 541 2.30 15.41 -22.40
C ARG A 541 1.27 15.10 -21.33
N TRP A 542 1.19 15.94 -20.30
CA TRP A 542 0.21 15.77 -19.22
C TRP A 542 -1.22 15.99 -19.73
N ALA A 543 -1.47 16.99 -20.57
CA ALA A 543 -2.78 17.21 -21.17
C ALA A 543 -3.21 16.02 -22.04
N TRP A 544 -2.29 15.46 -22.83
CA TRP A 544 -2.53 14.23 -23.60
C TRP A 544 -2.79 13.02 -22.68
N LEU A 545 -2.05 12.88 -21.58
CA LEU A 545 -2.24 11.81 -20.61
C LEU A 545 -3.62 11.88 -19.95
N CYS A 546 -4.09 13.06 -19.58
CA CYS A 546 -5.44 13.26 -19.06
C CYS A 546 -6.52 12.84 -20.08
N ASP A 547 -6.33 13.16 -21.36
CA ASP A 547 -7.23 12.74 -22.44
C ASP A 547 -7.21 11.23 -22.67
N LEU A 548 -6.03 10.60 -22.61
CA LEU A 548 -5.87 9.14 -22.74
C LEU A 548 -6.53 8.37 -21.59
N LEU A 549 -6.47 8.88 -20.37
CA LEU A 549 -6.94 8.20 -19.16
C LEU A 549 -8.42 8.52 -18.84
N GLN A 550 -9.17 9.13 -19.76
CA GLN A 550 -10.63 9.20 -19.65
C GLN A 550 -11.23 7.77 -19.62
N ARG A 551 -12.35 7.63 -18.91
CA ARG A 551 -12.95 6.33 -18.60
C ARG A 551 -13.05 5.37 -19.78
N ASP A 552 -13.60 5.81 -20.91
CA ASP A 552 -13.84 4.92 -22.06
C ASP A 552 -12.55 4.40 -22.69
N ARG A 553 -11.51 5.24 -22.73
CA ARG A 553 -10.19 4.86 -23.23
C ARG A 553 -9.45 3.97 -22.23
N LEU A 554 -9.56 4.27 -20.94
CA LEU A 554 -8.95 3.46 -19.90
C LEU A 554 -9.50 2.03 -19.90
N VAL A 555 -10.81 1.83 -20.08
CA VAL A 555 -11.41 0.49 -20.21
C VAL A 555 -10.82 -0.26 -21.41
N SER A 556 -10.46 0.42 -22.49
CA SER A 556 -9.79 -0.23 -23.62
C SER A 556 -8.34 -0.64 -23.31
N LEU A 557 -7.67 0.08 -22.41
CA LEU A 557 -6.31 -0.26 -21.94
C LEU A 557 -6.32 -1.34 -20.87
N LEU A 558 -7.35 -1.36 -20.02
CA LEU A 558 -7.56 -2.29 -18.92
C LEU A 558 -8.97 -2.90 -19.01
N PRO A 559 -9.19 -3.92 -19.86
CA PRO A 559 -10.51 -4.52 -20.06
C PRO A 559 -11.13 -5.10 -18.78
N GLU A 560 -10.31 -5.51 -17.81
CA GLU A 560 -10.75 -6.03 -16.51
C GLU A 560 -11.48 -4.96 -15.67
N SER A 561 -11.36 -3.68 -16.01
CA SER A 561 -12.11 -2.59 -15.37
C SER A 561 -13.52 -2.40 -15.95
N ALA A 562 -13.90 -3.14 -16.99
CA ALA A 562 -15.20 -3.03 -17.61
C ALA A 562 -16.33 -3.34 -16.60
N GLY A 563 -17.29 -2.42 -16.48
CA GLY A 563 -18.40 -2.53 -15.53
C GLY A 563 -18.07 -2.11 -14.09
N LEU A 564 -16.81 -1.81 -13.77
CA LEU A 564 -16.40 -1.28 -12.46
C LEU A 564 -16.53 0.25 -12.41
N ASP A 565 -16.61 0.79 -11.19
CA ASP A 565 -16.51 2.24 -10.95
C ASP A 565 -15.03 2.65 -11.05
N VAL A 566 -14.72 3.40 -12.11
CA VAL A 566 -13.36 3.91 -12.38
C VAL A 566 -13.37 5.42 -12.20
N ARG A 567 -12.46 5.91 -11.36
CA ARG A 567 -12.31 7.33 -11.04
C ARG A 567 -10.91 7.80 -11.37
N ALA A 568 -10.81 8.91 -12.10
CA ALA A 568 -9.54 9.54 -12.44
C ALA A 568 -9.50 10.96 -11.87
N HIS A 569 -8.38 11.33 -11.24
CA HIS A 569 -8.15 12.63 -10.65
C HIS A 569 -6.88 13.24 -11.26
N ALA A 570 -7.02 14.36 -11.95
CA ALA A 570 -5.90 15.12 -12.48
C ALA A 570 -5.21 15.91 -11.37
N LEU A 571 -3.88 15.78 -11.29
CA LEU A 571 -3.01 16.49 -10.35
C LEU A 571 -2.02 17.32 -11.16
N SER A 572 -2.46 18.51 -11.60
CA SER A 572 -1.69 19.39 -12.50
C SER A 572 -0.36 19.83 -11.88
N ASN A 573 -0.34 20.04 -10.58
CA ASN A 573 0.85 20.41 -9.82
C ASN A 573 1.96 19.34 -9.85
N LEU A 574 1.58 18.07 -10.05
CA LEU A 574 2.50 16.94 -10.17
C LEU A 574 2.69 16.46 -11.61
N LEU A 575 1.98 17.05 -12.59
CA LEU A 575 1.85 16.56 -13.97
C LEU A 575 1.43 15.07 -13.99
N ALA A 576 0.43 14.75 -13.19
CA ALA A 576 0.03 13.39 -12.89
C ALA A 576 -1.49 13.20 -13.00
N VAL A 577 -1.88 11.92 -13.11
CA VAL A 577 -3.28 11.48 -13.03
C VAL A 577 -3.33 10.28 -12.09
N ASN A 578 -4.16 10.36 -11.06
CA ASN A 578 -4.42 9.24 -10.17
C ASN A 578 -5.71 8.53 -10.59
N VAL A 579 -5.62 7.24 -10.86
CA VAL A 579 -6.76 6.39 -11.23
C VAL A 579 -7.05 5.40 -10.11
N VAL A 580 -8.33 5.29 -9.72
CA VAL A 580 -8.81 4.28 -8.77
C VAL A 580 -9.85 3.42 -9.47
N VAL A 581 -9.63 2.11 -9.46
CA VAL A 581 -10.57 1.11 -10.00
C VAL A 581 -11.20 0.38 -8.81
N HIS A 582 -12.44 0.74 -8.51
CA HIS A 582 -13.15 0.19 -7.37
C HIS A 582 -13.54 -1.27 -7.61
N GLY A 583 -13.24 -2.13 -6.63
CA GLY A 583 -13.61 -3.54 -6.66
C GLY A 583 -12.73 -4.45 -7.54
N LEU A 584 -11.68 -3.92 -8.20
CA LEU A 584 -10.80 -4.73 -9.07
C LEU A 584 -10.13 -5.90 -8.32
N LEU A 585 -9.83 -5.73 -7.03
CA LEU A 585 -9.16 -6.72 -6.19
C LEU A 585 -10.13 -7.53 -5.31
N GLY A 586 -11.44 -7.36 -5.51
CA GLY A 586 -12.46 -8.06 -4.73
C GLY A 586 -12.49 -7.63 -3.26
N ARG A 587 -12.29 -8.58 -2.33
CA ARG A 587 -12.32 -8.32 -0.88
C ARG A 587 -10.93 -8.21 -0.26
N GLY A 588 -10.00 -7.64 -1.00
CA GLY A 588 -8.64 -7.35 -0.55
C GLY A 588 -7.66 -8.50 -0.75
N VAL A 589 -6.38 -8.20 -0.49
CA VAL A 589 -5.20 -9.04 -0.81
C VAL A 589 -5.29 -10.46 -0.27
N ALA A 590 -5.79 -10.64 0.95
CA ALA A 590 -5.84 -11.95 1.60
C ALA A 590 -6.92 -12.88 1.01
N ASP A 591 -7.98 -12.32 0.42
CA ASP A 591 -9.06 -13.06 -0.25
C ASP A 591 -8.80 -13.24 -1.75
N SER A 592 -8.17 -12.31 -2.43
CA SER A 592 -8.01 -12.32 -3.88
C SER A 592 -7.37 -13.60 -4.41
N THR A 593 -7.87 -14.09 -5.54
CA THR A 593 -7.31 -15.22 -6.32
C THR A 593 -6.47 -14.75 -7.50
N SER A 594 -6.39 -13.42 -7.74
CA SER A 594 -5.53 -12.82 -8.76
C SER A 594 -4.06 -13.23 -8.58
N LEU A 595 -3.30 -13.27 -9.67
CA LEU A 595 -1.83 -13.41 -9.63
C LEU A 595 -1.16 -12.18 -9.01
N ASP A 596 -1.76 -11.03 -9.22
CA ASP A 596 -1.35 -9.75 -8.62
C ASP A 596 -2.46 -9.25 -7.66
N PRO A 597 -2.57 -9.82 -6.46
CA PRO A 597 -3.63 -9.49 -5.52
C PRO A 597 -3.50 -8.11 -4.90
N GLN A 598 -2.37 -7.44 -5.11
CA GLN A 598 -2.07 -6.09 -4.62
C GLN A 598 -1.95 -5.06 -5.73
N ALA A 599 -2.26 -5.42 -6.98
CA ALA A 599 -2.08 -4.54 -8.14
C ALA A 599 -0.67 -3.93 -8.26
N LYS A 600 0.38 -4.61 -7.74
CA LYS A 600 1.76 -4.09 -7.79
C LYS A 600 2.32 -4.03 -9.21
N GLY A 601 1.92 -4.95 -10.08
CA GLY A 601 2.30 -5.01 -11.49
C GLY A 601 1.36 -4.25 -12.43
N LEU A 602 0.21 -3.75 -11.94
CA LEU A 602 -0.80 -3.13 -12.79
C LEU A 602 -0.29 -1.88 -13.52
N GLY A 603 0.48 -1.04 -12.84
CA GLY A 603 1.12 0.14 -13.45
C GLY A 603 2.09 -0.24 -14.57
N GLU A 604 2.92 -1.24 -14.36
CA GLU A 604 3.87 -1.73 -15.37
C GLU A 604 3.16 -2.43 -16.55
N HIS A 605 2.05 -3.16 -16.28
CA HIS A 605 1.20 -3.68 -17.34
C HIS A 605 0.69 -2.55 -18.24
N LEU A 606 0.13 -1.48 -17.64
CA LEU A 606 -0.41 -0.35 -18.39
C LEU A 606 0.68 0.43 -19.12
N ARG A 607 1.88 0.59 -18.54
CA ARG A 607 3.04 1.19 -19.23
C ARG A 607 3.49 0.38 -20.45
N ALA A 608 3.33 -0.93 -20.42
CA ALA A 608 3.66 -1.81 -21.54
C ALA A 608 2.62 -1.79 -22.68
N ARG A 609 1.43 -1.20 -22.46
CA ARG A 609 0.40 -1.07 -23.50
C ARG A 609 0.86 -0.11 -24.58
N TYR A 610 0.67 -0.52 -25.84
CA TYR A 610 0.93 0.34 -26.99
C TYR A 610 -0.24 1.29 -27.22
N VAL A 611 0.07 2.57 -27.36
CA VAL A 611 -0.88 3.66 -27.60
C VAL A 611 -0.42 4.51 -28.78
N ASP A 612 -1.35 5.23 -29.40
CA ASP A 612 -1.03 6.17 -30.49
C ASP A 612 -0.59 7.51 -29.86
N VAL A 613 0.70 7.80 -29.94
CA VAL A 613 1.33 9.00 -29.37
C VAL A 613 1.59 10.02 -30.46
N PRO A 614 1.13 11.28 -30.32
CA PRO A 614 1.49 12.37 -31.22
C PRO A 614 3.00 12.55 -31.32
N VAL A 615 3.53 12.72 -32.54
CA VAL A 615 4.99 12.79 -32.80
C VAL A 615 5.63 13.96 -32.03
N SER A 616 4.94 15.10 -31.93
CA SER A 616 5.43 16.26 -31.18
C SER A 616 5.70 15.97 -29.70
N LEU A 617 4.97 15.01 -29.12
CA LEU A 617 5.10 14.64 -27.70
C LEU A 617 6.25 13.64 -27.41
N LEU A 618 6.83 13.03 -28.44
CA LEU A 618 7.89 12.03 -28.24
C LEU A 618 9.20 12.68 -27.75
N GLY A 619 9.55 13.87 -28.30
CA GLY A 619 10.79 14.54 -27.93
C GLY A 619 12.03 13.65 -28.10
N VAL A 620 13.04 13.85 -27.27
CA VAL A 620 14.26 13.01 -27.28
C VAL A 620 14.01 11.60 -26.71
N ASP A 621 13.00 11.43 -25.87
CA ASP A 621 12.63 10.13 -25.29
C ASP A 621 12.10 9.14 -26.35
N GLY A 622 11.55 9.67 -27.44
CA GLY A 622 11.04 8.86 -28.55
C GLY A 622 12.00 8.63 -29.70
N ALA A 623 13.23 9.15 -29.65
CA ALA A 623 14.18 9.02 -30.74
C ALA A 623 14.42 7.55 -31.18
N HIS A 624 14.47 6.63 -30.21
CA HIS A 624 14.61 5.20 -30.50
C HIS A 624 13.34 4.55 -31.08
N VAL A 625 12.17 5.15 -30.88
CA VAL A 625 10.88 4.63 -31.38
C VAL A 625 10.70 4.98 -32.85
N VAL A 626 11.17 6.14 -33.27
CA VAL A 626 11.05 6.62 -34.66
C VAL A 626 12.04 5.90 -35.58
N ASP A 627 13.24 5.59 -35.08
CA ASP A 627 14.30 4.91 -35.86
C ASP A 627 14.11 3.37 -35.96
N GLY A 628 13.33 2.75 -35.07
CA GLY A 628 13.09 1.31 -35.05
C GLY A 628 11.92 0.81 -35.91
N GLY A 629 11.23 1.68 -36.61
CA GLY A 629 10.03 1.41 -37.43
C GLY A 629 10.27 1.25 -38.93
N ALA A 630 11.50 0.93 -39.37
CA ALA A 630 11.81 0.67 -40.78
C ALA A 630 12.16 -0.82 -41.00
#